data_d926967313068866118e7a6373300ad2
#
_entry.id   d926967313068866118e7a6373300ad2
#
_cell.length_a   1.000
_cell.length_b   1.000
_cell.length_c   1.000
_cell.angle_alpha   90.00
_cell.angle_beta   90.00
_cell.angle_gamma   90.00
#
_symmetry.space_group_name_H-M   'P 1'
#
loop_
_entity.id
_entity.type
_entity.pdbx_description
1 polymer ?
#
loop_
_entity_poly.entity_id
_entity_poly.type
_entity_poly.pdbx_seq_one_letter_code
_entity_poly.pdbx_strand_id
1 'polypeptide(L)'
;MDNSTHHRNHTTGVKPFSLDDYTVHLFNPQDRGTHKKFYPYFKHRGIDLYTQYAFHKHITLATKDRPDGKSYTNLSFPLTLPTDKEQKIVGFEERGRPQSDGTSYKGKAEGSNSSSGLWIANLSGKSLEDAMKVLWFESAYDAMAYYQLHRQSGADTKAVYVSTGGNPTENQFCGLVSVTPQAKHHLCFDNDNAGRIFALNFAYQPKLEWRDYVYSLKDPLDVKSGDNSLLPKDAKELYAKAESLEIEYYSSKSSGLVCKEDLEDIKSEAIMAIKQFNEAIREALPFRCSVAIEQIPSGYKDWNDALIQGKAKEIESEETIERTGGIKR
;
A
#
# COMPACT_ATOMS: atom_id res chain seq x y z
N MET A 1 45.44 -1.11 22.32
CA MET A 1 44.94 0.13 21.69
C MET A 1 43.50 -0.13 21.25
N ASP A 2 42.59 0.34 22.11
CA ASP A 2 41.15 0.13 21.98
C ASP A 2 40.58 1.09 20.91
N ASN A 3 40.00 0.57 19.87
CA ASN A 3 39.22 1.34 18.92
C ASN A 3 37.72 1.04 19.11
N SER A 4 37.16 1.59 20.16
CA SER A 4 35.71 1.63 20.34
C SER A 4 35.12 2.74 19.46
N THR A 5 34.55 2.37 18.32
CA THR A 5 33.72 3.26 17.50
C THR A 5 32.42 3.54 18.24
N HIS A 6 32.35 4.68 18.88
CA HIS A 6 31.10 5.22 19.42
C HIS A 6 30.13 5.56 18.26
N HIS A 7 29.16 4.70 18.02
CA HIS A 7 27.94 5.10 17.33
C HIS A 7 27.20 6.12 18.20
N ARG A 8 27.33 7.39 17.85
CA ARG A 8 26.49 8.46 18.39
C ARG A 8 25.07 8.27 17.85
N ASN A 9 24.21 7.61 18.62
CA ASN A 9 22.77 7.72 18.45
C ASN A 9 22.35 9.16 18.77
N HIS A 10 22.23 10.01 17.77
CA HIS A 10 21.48 11.26 17.87
C HIS A 10 19.98 10.92 17.92
N THR A 11 19.50 10.51 19.07
CA THR A 11 18.08 10.63 19.42
C THR A 11 17.83 12.12 19.69
N THR A 12 17.54 12.88 18.64
CA THR A 12 16.83 14.16 18.79
C THR A 12 15.52 13.81 19.48
N GLY A 13 15.30 14.38 20.67
CA GLY A 13 14.12 14.10 21.51
C GLY A 13 12.83 14.61 20.85
N VAL A 14 12.31 13.83 19.90
CA VAL A 14 10.98 14.07 19.32
C VAL A 14 9.97 13.79 20.43
N LYS A 15 9.14 14.80 20.77
CA LYS A 15 8.04 14.65 21.74
C LYS A 15 7.15 13.46 21.29
N PRO A 16 6.84 12.50 22.17
CA PRO A 16 5.89 11.46 21.85
C PRO A 16 4.54 12.05 21.42
N PHE A 17 3.83 11.34 20.55
CA PHE A 17 2.49 11.73 20.12
C PHE A 17 1.57 11.88 21.34
N SER A 18 0.80 12.96 21.35
CA SER A 18 -0.29 13.17 22.32
C SER A 18 -1.57 13.54 21.56
N LEU A 19 -2.65 12.81 21.83
CA LEU A 19 -3.95 13.13 21.27
C LEU A 19 -4.48 14.48 21.77
N ASP A 20 -4.06 14.91 22.98
CA ASP A 20 -4.46 16.18 23.59
C ASP A 20 -3.94 17.41 22.82
N ASP A 21 -2.92 17.21 21.96
CA ASP A 21 -2.42 18.27 21.09
C ASP A 21 -3.38 18.56 19.90
N TYR A 22 -4.49 17.81 19.77
CA TYR A 22 -5.40 17.88 18.63
C TYR A 22 -6.85 18.10 19.05
N THR A 23 -7.56 18.93 18.30
CA THR A 23 -9.03 18.95 18.31
C THR A 23 -9.54 17.97 17.24
N VAL A 24 -10.25 16.91 17.67
CA VAL A 24 -10.70 15.81 16.82
C VAL A 24 -12.17 15.98 16.45
N HIS A 25 -12.49 15.86 15.17
CA HIS A 25 -13.85 15.88 14.64
C HIS A 25 -14.17 14.54 13.99
N LEU A 26 -15.06 13.78 14.60
CA LEU A 26 -15.48 12.48 14.10
C LEU A 26 -16.41 12.64 12.88
N PHE A 27 -16.36 11.69 11.97
CA PHE A 27 -17.31 11.62 10.86
C PHE A 27 -18.66 11.12 11.38
N ASN A 28 -19.72 11.92 11.18
CA ASN A 28 -21.08 11.52 11.52
C ASN A 28 -21.90 11.26 10.25
N PRO A 29 -22.26 10.00 9.94
CA PRO A 29 -23.08 9.65 8.77
C PRO A 29 -24.44 10.32 8.71
N GLN A 30 -25.00 10.76 9.84
CA GLN A 30 -26.30 11.39 9.96
C GLN A 30 -26.24 12.93 9.78
N ASP A 31 -25.03 13.51 9.76
CA ASP A 31 -24.84 14.96 9.69
C ASP A 31 -24.25 15.40 8.35
N ARG A 32 -25.09 16.07 7.55
CA ARG A 32 -24.66 16.67 6.27
C ARG A 32 -23.56 17.74 6.42
N GLY A 33 -23.48 18.40 7.57
CA GLY A 33 -22.41 19.35 7.88
C GLY A 33 -21.06 18.65 7.95
N THR A 34 -21.04 17.49 8.58
CA THR A 34 -19.85 16.62 8.63
C THR A 34 -19.43 16.17 7.23
N HIS A 35 -20.36 15.72 6.40
CA HIS A 35 -20.06 15.31 5.02
C HIS A 35 -19.36 16.42 4.23
N LYS A 36 -19.83 17.66 4.34
CA LYS A 36 -19.21 18.82 3.68
C LYS A 36 -17.77 19.08 4.13
N LYS A 37 -17.48 18.87 5.43
CA LYS A 37 -16.13 19.06 5.97
C LYS A 37 -15.15 18.01 5.45
N PHE A 38 -15.58 16.76 5.33
CA PHE A 38 -14.74 15.65 4.87
C PHE A 38 -14.62 15.54 3.34
N TYR A 39 -15.65 16.01 2.60
CA TYR A 39 -15.73 15.90 1.15
C TYR A 39 -14.48 16.35 0.38
N PRO A 40 -13.80 17.47 0.70
CA PRO A 40 -12.60 17.88 -0.03
C PRO A 40 -11.47 16.88 -0.03
N TYR A 41 -11.33 16.09 1.04
CA TYR A 41 -10.27 15.09 1.19
C TYR A 41 -10.52 13.84 0.36
N PHE A 42 -11.78 13.50 0.12
CA PHE A 42 -12.15 12.26 -0.58
C PHE A 42 -12.46 12.48 -2.07
N LYS A 43 -12.87 13.69 -2.46
CA LYS A 43 -13.27 14.00 -3.85
C LYS A 43 -12.18 13.60 -4.86
N HIS A 44 -10.94 14.06 -4.67
CA HIS A 44 -9.84 13.79 -5.59
C HIS A 44 -9.34 12.34 -5.56
N ARG A 45 -9.76 11.58 -4.57
CA ARG A 45 -9.47 10.16 -4.42
C ARG A 45 -10.58 9.27 -4.98
N GLY A 46 -11.63 9.85 -5.52
CA GLY A 46 -12.77 9.11 -6.06
C GLY A 46 -13.55 8.30 -5.02
N ILE A 47 -13.27 8.50 -3.73
CA ILE A 47 -13.89 7.75 -2.63
C ILE A 47 -15.26 8.35 -2.35
N ASP A 48 -16.31 7.57 -2.59
CA ASP A 48 -17.68 8.00 -2.46
C ASP A 48 -18.19 7.99 -1.00
N LEU A 49 -19.36 8.60 -0.82
CA LEU A 49 -19.95 8.77 0.49
C LEU A 49 -20.33 7.42 1.15
N TYR A 50 -20.73 6.44 0.36
CA TYR A 50 -21.06 5.11 0.89
C TYR A 50 -19.84 4.43 1.51
N THR A 51 -18.69 4.53 0.84
CA THR A 51 -17.42 4.06 1.39
C THR A 51 -17.04 4.83 2.66
N GLN A 52 -17.20 6.17 2.66
CA GLN A 52 -16.94 6.96 3.87
C GLN A 52 -17.84 6.52 5.04
N TYR A 53 -19.11 6.15 4.78
CA TYR A 53 -20.00 5.60 5.81
C TYR A 53 -19.51 4.27 6.36
N ALA A 54 -19.01 3.37 5.51
CA ALA A 54 -18.47 2.10 5.99
C ALA A 54 -17.30 2.30 6.95
N PHE A 55 -16.45 3.29 6.68
CA PHE A 55 -15.26 3.58 7.48
C PHE A 55 -15.44 4.71 8.52
N HIS A 56 -16.65 5.19 8.77
CA HIS A 56 -16.91 6.40 9.56
C HIS A 56 -16.29 6.40 10.97
N LYS A 57 -16.15 5.25 11.60
CA LYS A 57 -15.53 5.11 12.94
C LYS A 57 -14.00 5.13 12.91
N HIS A 58 -13.42 5.04 11.73
CA HIS A 58 -11.99 4.87 11.52
C HIS A 58 -11.33 6.06 10.83
N ILE A 59 -12.09 7.13 10.59
CA ILE A 59 -11.63 8.37 9.97
C ILE A 59 -12.00 9.56 10.83
N THR A 60 -11.14 10.57 10.88
CA THR A 60 -11.40 11.80 11.63
C THR A 60 -10.74 13.00 10.94
N LEU A 61 -11.22 14.21 11.21
CA LEU A 61 -10.44 15.42 10.98
C LEU A 61 -9.76 15.81 12.29
N ALA A 62 -8.45 15.92 12.27
CA ALA A 62 -7.66 16.36 13.41
C ALA A 62 -7.07 17.75 13.13
N THR A 63 -7.36 18.68 14.00
CA THR A 63 -6.83 20.06 13.95
C THR A 63 -5.75 20.23 15.01
N LYS A 64 -4.59 20.70 14.61
CA LYS A 64 -3.48 21.03 15.51
C LYS A 64 -3.18 22.52 15.41
N ASP A 65 -3.09 23.16 16.57
CA ASP A 65 -2.64 24.54 16.68
C ASP A 65 -1.11 24.59 16.68
N ARG A 66 -0.55 25.58 16.00
CA ARG A 66 0.88 25.82 15.92
C ARG A 66 1.29 26.95 16.86
N PRO A 67 2.54 26.96 17.30
CA PRO A 67 3.07 28.05 18.14
C PRO A 67 2.99 29.44 17.47
N ASP A 68 2.93 29.48 16.13
CA ASP A 68 2.79 30.73 15.36
C ASP A 68 1.34 31.25 15.29
N GLY A 69 0.43 30.66 16.05
CA GLY A 69 -1.00 31.03 16.10
C GLY A 69 -1.83 30.54 14.91
N LYS A 70 -1.22 29.78 13.99
CA LYS A 70 -1.94 29.12 12.87
C LYS A 70 -2.40 27.74 13.29
N SER A 71 -3.50 27.30 12.72
CA SER A 71 -3.96 25.91 12.84
C SER A 71 -4.00 25.22 11.47
N TYR A 72 -3.84 23.93 11.47
CA TYR A 72 -4.08 23.11 10.29
C TYR A 72 -4.98 21.93 10.62
N THR A 73 -5.80 21.56 9.67
CA THR A 73 -6.71 20.43 9.79
C THR A 73 -6.39 19.40 8.71
N ASN A 74 -6.11 18.18 9.12
CA ASN A 74 -5.87 17.05 8.22
C ASN A 74 -6.97 16.00 8.36
N LEU A 75 -7.26 15.28 7.27
CA LEU A 75 -7.89 13.98 7.38
C LEU A 75 -6.89 13.04 8.04
N SER A 76 -7.30 12.46 9.14
CA SER A 76 -6.44 11.64 9.99
C SER A 76 -7.04 10.26 10.17
N PHE A 77 -6.18 9.26 10.03
CA PHE A 77 -6.46 7.85 10.20
C PHE A 77 -5.77 7.40 11.50
N PRO A 78 -6.53 7.14 12.59
CA PRO A 78 -5.95 6.84 13.89
C PRO A 78 -5.11 5.57 13.87
N LEU A 79 -3.86 5.66 14.33
CA LEU A 79 -2.98 4.51 14.52
C LEU A 79 -3.13 3.97 15.93
N THR A 80 -3.32 2.66 16.04
CA THR A 80 -3.40 1.94 17.32
C THR A 80 -2.42 0.78 17.33
N LEU A 81 -2.06 0.29 18.51
CA LEU A 81 -1.28 -0.94 18.63
C LEU A 81 -2.24 -2.14 18.54
N PRO A 82 -2.02 -3.11 17.66
CA PRO A 82 -2.90 -4.28 17.53
C PRO A 82 -3.09 -5.05 18.84
N THR A 83 -2.03 -5.10 19.66
CA THR A 83 -2.00 -5.82 20.94
C THR A 83 -2.60 -5.03 22.11
N ASP A 84 -2.89 -3.74 21.93
CA ASP A 84 -3.51 -2.93 22.97
C ASP A 84 -5.03 -3.10 22.98
N LYS A 85 -5.55 -3.73 24.01
CA LYS A 85 -7.00 -3.96 24.18
C LYS A 85 -7.79 -2.66 24.33
N GLU A 86 -7.18 -1.60 24.84
CA GLU A 86 -7.82 -0.29 24.99
C GLU A 86 -7.82 0.50 23.67
N GLN A 87 -7.09 0.02 22.66
CA GLN A 87 -6.96 0.66 21.35
C GLN A 87 -6.59 2.16 21.41
N LYS A 88 -5.68 2.50 22.33
CA LYS A 88 -5.21 3.88 22.47
C LYS A 88 -4.61 4.36 21.15
N ILE A 89 -4.94 5.59 20.79
CA ILE A 89 -4.37 6.22 19.60
C ILE A 89 -2.92 6.61 19.91
N VAL A 90 -1.99 6.03 19.14
CA VAL A 90 -0.54 6.23 19.25
C VAL A 90 0.03 7.04 18.10
N GLY A 91 -0.82 7.63 17.28
CA GLY A 91 -0.45 8.44 16.14
C GLY A 91 -1.58 8.62 15.15
N PHE A 92 -1.30 9.37 14.09
CA PHE A 92 -2.16 9.51 12.92
C PHE A 92 -1.36 9.30 11.63
N GLU A 93 -1.93 8.57 10.69
CA GLU A 93 -1.62 8.75 9.28
C GLU A 93 -2.42 9.96 8.79
N GLU A 94 -1.77 10.95 8.16
CA GLU A 94 -2.40 12.22 7.84
C GLU A 94 -2.41 12.54 6.36
N ARG A 95 -3.48 13.17 5.92
CA ARG A 95 -3.66 13.72 4.57
C ARG A 95 -4.16 15.14 4.67
N GLY A 96 -3.38 16.06 4.12
CA GLY A 96 -3.76 17.45 4.01
C GLY A 96 -4.91 17.67 3.04
N ARG A 97 -5.59 18.80 3.18
CA ARG A 97 -6.59 19.21 2.20
C ARG A 97 -5.91 19.41 0.85
N PRO A 98 -6.43 18.80 -0.24
CA PRO A 98 -5.89 19.01 -1.57
C PRO A 98 -5.90 20.48 -1.98
N GLN A 99 -4.81 20.94 -2.60
CA GLN A 99 -4.68 22.25 -3.19
C GLN A 99 -5.29 22.29 -4.61
N SER A 100 -5.31 23.46 -5.22
CA SER A 100 -5.88 23.64 -6.57
C SER A 100 -5.14 22.83 -7.65
N ASP A 101 -3.84 22.58 -7.45
CA ASP A 101 -3.01 21.76 -8.33
C ASP A 101 -3.12 20.24 -8.03
N GLY A 102 -3.97 19.83 -7.10
CA GLY A 102 -4.16 18.44 -6.69
C GLY A 102 -3.13 17.93 -5.70
N THR A 103 -2.10 18.72 -5.37
CA THR A 103 -1.13 18.34 -4.33
C THR A 103 -1.76 18.38 -2.95
N SER A 104 -1.28 17.51 -2.05
CA SER A 104 -1.69 17.53 -0.65
C SER A 104 -0.59 16.97 0.22
N TYR A 105 -0.54 17.44 1.46
CA TYR A 105 0.32 16.83 2.46
C TYR A 105 -0.03 15.36 2.65
N LYS A 106 1.00 14.51 2.75
CA LYS A 106 0.88 13.13 3.19
C LYS A 106 2.00 12.82 4.17
N GLY A 107 1.67 12.19 5.29
CA GLY A 107 2.66 11.85 6.30
C GLY A 107 2.02 11.20 7.52
N LYS A 108 2.80 11.12 8.58
CA LYS A 108 2.32 10.77 9.92
C LYS A 108 2.43 11.99 10.83
N ALA A 109 1.54 12.08 11.79
CA ALA A 109 1.63 13.10 12.83
C ALA A 109 2.95 12.98 13.61
N GLU A 110 3.51 14.11 14.03
CA GLU A 110 4.75 14.14 14.78
C GLU A 110 4.66 13.30 16.06
N GLY A 111 5.70 12.52 16.33
CA GLY A 111 5.76 11.62 17.48
C GLY A 111 4.96 10.34 17.37
N SER A 112 4.25 10.11 16.25
CA SER A 112 3.50 8.86 16.03
C SER A 112 4.38 7.62 16.15
N ASN A 113 3.85 6.58 16.79
CA ASN A 113 4.50 5.27 16.81
C ASN A 113 4.44 4.61 15.44
N SER A 114 5.38 4.98 14.57
CA SER A 114 5.43 4.47 13.18
C SER A 114 5.95 3.04 13.07
N SER A 115 6.61 2.52 14.11
CA SER A 115 7.20 1.18 14.08
C SER A 115 6.22 0.06 14.41
N SER A 116 5.15 0.37 15.15
CA SER A 116 4.20 -0.65 15.62
C SER A 116 2.74 -0.22 15.46
N GLY A 117 2.47 1.06 15.30
CA GLY A 117 1.12 1.60 15.11
C GLY A 117 0.58 1.30 13.73
N LEU A 118 -0.68 0.88 13.67
CA LEU A 118 -1.43 0.59 12.45
C LEU A 118 -2.75 1.34 12.46
N TRP A 119 -3.18 1.83 11.32
CA TRP A 119 -4.59 2.13 11.15
C TRP A 119 -5.33 0.81 10.93
N ILE A 120 -6.29 0.52 11.80
CA ILE A 120 -7.06 -0.72 11.78
C ILE A 120 -8.54 -0.37 11.66
N ALA A 121 -9.13 -0.66 10.52
CA ALA A 121 -10.56 -0.54 10.29
C ALA A 121 -11.21 -1.93 10.29
N ASN A 122 -11.72 -2.33 11.44
CA ASN A 122 -12.38 -3.61 11.59
C ASN A 122 -13.84 -3.53 11.16
N LEU A 123 -14.13 -3.92 9.92
CA LEU A 123 -15.48 -3.99 9.36
C LEU A 123 -16.10 -5.40 9.51
N SER A 124 -15.40 -6.36 10.13
CA SER A 124 -15.87 -7.74 10.25
C SER A 124 -17.09 -7.89 11.17
N GLY A 125 -17.29 -6.93 12.09
CA GLY A 125 -18.29 -7.03 13.15
C GLY A 125 -17.93 -8.02 14.26
N LYS A 126 -16.70 -8.55 14.25
CA LYS A 126 -16.16 -9.50 15.22
C LYS A 126 -14.96 -8.89 15.94
N SER A 127 -14.43 -9.57 16.96
CA SER A 127 -13.13 -9.22 17.54
C SER A 127 -12.00 -9.44 16.52
N LEU A 128 -10.81 -8.89 16.77
CA LEU A 128 -9.64 -9.20 15.93
C LEU A 128 -9.26 -10.69 16.02
N GLU A 129 -9.42 -11.29 17.19
CA GLU A 129 -9.15 -12.71 17.43
C GLU A 129 -10.02 -13.64 16.57
N ASP A 130 -11.27 -13.23 16.32
CA ASP A 130 -12.25 -13.97 15.50
C ASP A 130 -12.26 -13.52 14.04
N ALA A 131 -11.38 -12.61 13.65
CA ALA A 131 -11.30 -12.15 12.28
C ALA A 131 -10.81 -13.27 11.36
N MET A 132 -11.50 -13.45 10.23
CA MET A 132 -11.15 -14.49 9.25
C MET A 132 -10.31 -13.94 8.09
N LYS A 133 -10.33 -12.62 7.88
CA LYS A 133 -9.64 -11.97 6.76
C LYS A 133 -9.09 -10.61 7.18
N VAL A 134 -7.81 -10.40 6.90
CA VAL A 134 -7.09 -9.14 7.08
C VAL A 134 -6.53 -8.70 5.75
N LEU A 135 -6.76 -7.46 5.37
CA LEU A 135 -6.30 -6.85 4.12
C LEU A 135 -5.29 -5.73 4.45
N TRP A 136 -4.07 -5.85 3.93
CA TRP A 136 -2.96 -4.93 4.22
C TRP A 136 -2.68 -3.97 3.07
N PHE A 137 -2.51 -2.71 3.39
CA PHE A 137 -2.25 -1.62 2.42
C PHE A 137 -1.16 -0.69 2.93
N GLU A 138 -0.51 0.03 2.01
CA GLU A 138 0.45 1.08 2.37
C GLU A 138 -0.23 2.35 2.85
N SER A 139 -1.45 2.61 2.39
CA SER A 139 -2.24 3.76 2.83
C SER A 139 -3.71 3.43 3.10
N ALA A 140 -4.32 4.20 4.00
CA ALA A 140 -5.74 4.07 4.29
C ALA A 140 -6.62 4.44 3.07
N TYR A 141 -6.15 5.30 2.17
CA TYR A 141 -6.87 5.57 0.92
C TYR A 141 -6.95 4.36 0.00
N ASP A 142 -5.86 3.57 -0.10
CA ASP A 142 -5.86 2.35 -0.91
C ASP A 142 -6.79 1.30 -0.33
N ALA A 143 -6.83 1.18 1.00
CA ALA A 143 -7.77 0.33 1.70
C ALA A 143 -9.24 0.70 1.40
N MET A 144 -9.57 1.99 1.45
CA MET A 144 -10.90 2.48 1.13
C MET A 144 -11.24 2.32 -0.35
N ALA A 145 -10.27 2.53 -1.24
CA ALA A 145 -10.43 2.32 -2.68
C ALA A 145 -10.67 0.85 -3.02
N TYR A 146 -9.90 -0.06 -2.42
CA TYR A 146 -10.11 -1.50 -2.54
C TYR A 146 -11.53 -1.91 -2.11
N TYR A 147 -11.97 -1.45 -0.94
CA TYR A 147 -13.34 -1.68 -0.47
C TYR A 147 -14.38 -1.22 -1.49
N GLN A 148 -14.22 -0.01 -2.04
CA GLN A 148 -15.15 0.55 -3.00
C GLN A 148 -15.20 -0.24 -4.31
N LEU A 149 -14.06 -0.72 -4.81
CA LEU A 149 -13.96 -1.57 -6.00
C LEU A 149 -14.64 -2.93 -5.81
N HIS A 150 -14.55 -3.50 -4.60
CA HIS A 150 -14.96 -4.89 -4.34
C HIS A 150 -16.31 -5.02 -3.60
N ARG A 151 -16.88 -3.93 -3.05
CA ARG A 151 -18.10 -4.02 -2.23
C ARG A 151 -19.32 -4.58 -2.95
N GLN A 152 -19.43 -4.40 -4.27
CA GLN A 152 -20.56 -4.93 -5.04
C GLN A 152 -20.55 -6.45 -5.12
N SER A 153 -19.37 -7.06 -5.14
CA SER A 153 -19.24 -8.52 -5.09
C SER A 153 -19.54 -9.09 -3.70
N GLY A 154 -19.60 -8.24 -2.67
CA GLY A 154 -19.81 -8.63 -1.28
C GLY A 154 -18.62 -9.36 -0.64
N ALA A 155 -17.57 -9.65 -1.41
CA ALA A 155 -16.48 -10.55 -0.99
C ALA A 155 -15.71 -10.05 0.24
N ASP A 156 -15.50 -8.74 0.37
CA ASP A 156 -14.60 -8.18 1.38
C ASP A 156 -15.26 -7.14 2.30
N THR A 157 -16.58 -7.01 2.26
CA THR A 157 -17.30 -6.00 3.06
C THR A 157 -17.24 -6.27 4.57
N LYS A 158 -16.83 -7.46 4.98
CA LYS A 158 -16.72 -7.90 6.39
C LYS A 158 -15.30 -8.36 6.72
N ALA A 159 -14.29 -7.59 6.36
CA ALA A 159 -12.89 -7.86 6.65
C ALA A 159 -12.31 -6.82 7.61
N VAL A 160 -11.09 -7.08 8.08
CA VAL A 160 -10.24 -6.10 8.76
C VAL A 160 -9.34 -5.46 7.72
N TYR A 161 -9.43 -4.15 7.58
CA TYR A 161 -8.60 -3.33 6.70
C TYR A 161 -7.50 -2.66 7.49
N VAL A 162 -6.27 -2.70 6.99
CA VAL A 162 -5.11 -2.20 7.72
C VAL A 162 -4.25 -1.35 6.81
N SER A 163 -3.85 -0.16 7.29
CA SER A 163 -2.80 0.63 6.66
C SER A 163 -1.57 0.70 7.55
N THR A 164 -0.41 0.51 6.93
CA THR A 164 0.90 0.70 7.58
C THR A 164 1.30 2.18 7.62
N GLY A 165 0.59 3.02 6.87
CA GLY A 165 0.87 4.46 6.75
C GLY A 165 2.20 4.76 6.06
N GLY A 166 2.56 4.01 5.04
CA GLY A 166 3.82 4.01 4.31
C GLY A 166 4.59 2.70 4.51
N ASN A 167 5.91 2.75 4.58
CA ASN A 167 6.75 1.56 4.67
C ASN A 167 6.34 0.66 5.84
N PRO A 168 5.92 -0.58 5.59
CA PRO A 168 5.55 -1.54 6.61
C PRO A 168 6.75 -1.99 7.43
N THR A 169 6.50 -2.40 8.67
CA THR A 169 7.53 -2.90 9.57
C THR A 169 7.19 -4.31 10.06
N GLU A 170 8.23 -5.05 10.46
CA GLU A 170 8.07 -6.37 11.06
C GLU A 170 7.25 -6.32 12.35
N ASN A 171 7.43 -5.28 13.17
CA ASN A 171 6.66 -5.12 14.41
C ASN A 171 5.15 -4.95 14.15
N GLN A 172 4.79 -4.18 13.11
CA GLN A 172 3.40 -4.04 12.68
C GLN A 172 2.81 -5.38 12.27
N PHE A 173 3.56 -6.15 11.44
CA PHE A 173 3.10 -7.44 10.96
C PHE A 173 2.95 -8.46 12.10
N CYS A 174 4.00 -8.69 12.87
CA CYS A 174 3.98 -9.62 13.99
C CYS A 174 2.94 -9.24 15.04
N GLY A 175 2.81 -7.95 15.35
CA GLY A 175 1.81 -7.46 16.30
C GLY A 175 0.39 -7.80 15.88
N LEU A 176 0.01 -7.60 14.61
CA LEU A 176 -1.34 -7.90 14.15
C LEU A 176 -1.56 -9.40 13.99
N VAL A 177 -0.61 -10.15 13.42
CA VAL A 177 -0.72 -11.61 13.28
C VAL A 177 -0.94 -12.29 14.63
N SER A 178 -0.26 -11.82 15.69
CA SER A 178 -0.40 -12.39 17.04
C SER A 178 -1.81 -12.27 17.63
N VAL A 179 -2.60 -11.29 17.19
CA VAL A 179 -3.97 -11.05 17.67
C VAL A 179 -5.04 -11.45 16.66
N THR A 180 -4.65 -11.96 15.49
CA THR A 180 -5.55 -12.44 14.43
C THR A 180 -5.18 -13.89 14.02
N PRO A 181 -5.15 -14.86 14.96
CA PRO A 181 -4.56 -16.17 14.75
C PRO A 181 -5.28 -17.01 13.68
N GLN A 182 -6.55 -16.74 13.43
CA GLN A 182 -7.38 -17.49 12.47
C GLN A 182 -7.47 -16.80 11.12
N ALA A 183 -6.95 -15.57 10.99
CA ALA A 183 -7.14 -14.80 9.78
C ALA A 183 -6.22 -15.25 8.64
N LYS A 184 -6.77 -15.21 7.43
CA LYS A 184 -5.97 -15.16 6.23
C LYS A 184 -5.58 -13.72 5.95
N HIS A 185 -4.27 -13.47 5.79
CA HIS A 185 -3.71 -12.15 5.53
C HIS A 185 -3.54 -11.95 4.02
N HIS A 186 -4.18 -10.92 3.48
CA HIS A 186 -4.08 -10.54 2.07
C HIS A 186 -3.23 -9.27 1.94
N LEU A 187 -2.10 -9.39 1.27
CA LEU A 187 -1.14 -8.30 1.07
C LEU A 187 -1.51 -7.56 -0.21
N CYS A 188 -2.08 -6.38 -0.06
CA CYS A 188 -2.61 -5.54 -1.12
C CYS A 188 -1.72 -4.30 -1.34
N PHE A 189 -0.39 -4.46 -1.25
CA PHE A 189 0.58 -3.38 -1.38
C PHE A 189 0.67 -2.86 -2.82
N ASP A 190 1.32 -1.71 -3.00
CA ASP A 190 1.46 -1.03 -4.28
C ASP A 190 2.13 -1.92 -5.34
N ASN A 191 1.80 -1.67 -6.60
CA ASN A 191 2.33 -2.42 -7.73
C ASN A 191 3.65 -1.82 -8.24
N ASP A 192 4.57 -1.56 -7.31
CA ASP A 192 5.94 -1.10 -7.59
C ASP A 192 6.96 -1.99 -6.86
N ASN A 193 8.25 -1.71 -7.02
CA ASN A 193 9.29 -2.51 -6.38
C ASN A 193 9.19 -2.52 -4.86
N ALA A 194 8.88 -1.38 -4.26
CA ALA A 194 8.77 -1.28 -2.81
C ALA A 194 7.63 -2.15 -2.29
N GLY A 195 6.44 -2.03 -2.87
CA GLY A 195 5.27 -2.82 -2.48
C GLY A 195 5.48 -4.32 -2.62
N ARG A 196 6.21 -4.76 -3.67
CA ARG A 196 6.57 -6.17 -3.84
C ARG A 196 7.56 -6.66 -2.80
N ILE A 197 8.60 -5.87 -2.49
CA ILE A 197 9.54 -6.18 -1.41
C ILE A 197 8.80 -6.30 -0.09
N PHE A 198 7.88 -5.40 0.21
CA PHE A 198 7.07 -5.45 1.41
C PHE A 198 6.19 -6.71 1.46
N ALA A 199 5.52 -7.04 0.36
CA ALA A 199 4.72 -8.26 0.28
C ALA A 199 5.56 -9.52 0.52
N LEU A 200 6.75 -9.61 -0.08
CA LEU A 200 7.65 -10.74 0.10
C LEU A 200 8.21 -10.82 1.52
N ASN A 201 8.57 -9.69 2.13
CA ASN A 201 9.03 -9.65 3.52
C ASN A 201 7.96 -10.11 4.51
N PHE A 202 6.68 -9.81 4.23
CA PHE A 202 5.58 -10.28 5.07
C PHE A 202 5.19 -11.73 4.78
N ALA A 203 5.25 -12.16 3.53
CA ALA A 203 4.89 -13.53 3.15
C ALA A 203 5.91 -14.56 3.61
N TYR A 204 7.19 -14.20 3.58
CA TYR A 204 8.31 -15.13 3.81
C TYR A 204 9.17 -14.72 5.01
N GLN A 205 10.21 -15.49 5.27
CA GLN A 205 11.10 -15.21 6.39
C GLN A 205 11.97 -13.97 6.13
N PRO A 206 12.19 -13.10 7.13
CA PRO A 206 12.91 -11.83 6.96
C PRO A 206 14.43 -11.97 6.73
N LYS A 207 14.97 -13.18 6.69
CA LYS A 207 16.40 -13.44 6.46
C LYS A 207 16.84 -13.25 5.01
N LEU A 208 15.90 -13.21 4.07
CA LEU A 208 16.19 -12.94 2.66
C LEU A 208 16.06 -11.44 2.40
N GLU A 209 17.07 -10.86 1.78
CA GLU A 209 17.01 -9.48 1.31
C GLU A 209 16.27 -9.43 -0.03
N TRP A 210 14.94 -9.55 0.02
CA TRP A 210 14.07 -9.63 -1.15
C TRP A 210 14.22 -8.46 -2.12
N ARG A 211 14.64 -7.28 -1.64
CA ARG A 211 14.95 -6.12 -2.49
C ARG A 211 15.96 -6.43 -3.58
N ASP A 212 16.82 -7.44 -3.36
CA ASP A 212 17.85 -7.83 -4.32
C ASP A 212 17.31 -8.78 -5.40
N TYR A 213 16.06 -9.26 -5.25
CA TYR A 213 15.41 -10.22 -6.16
C TYR A 213 14.10 -9.72 -6.76
N VAL A 214 13.70 -8.49 -6.48
CA VAL A 214 12.43 -7.94 -6.97
C VAL A 214 12.66 -6.98 -8.11
N TYR A 215 12.00 -7.26 -9.21
CA TYR A 215 12.07 -6.50 -10.44
C TYR A 215 10.91 -5.49 -10.56
N SER A 216 11.16 -4.30 -11.07
CA SER A 216 10.17 -3.26 -11.28
C SER A 216 9.17 -3.61 -12.39
N LEU A 217 7.89 -3.31 -12.19
CA LEU A 217 6.90 -3.36 -13.28
C LEU A 217 6.98 -2.14 -14.19
N LYS A 218 7.47 -1.00 -13.69
CA LYS A 218 7.69 0.21 -14.50
C LYS A 218 8.97 0.12 -15.31
N ASP A 219 9.99 -0.45 -14.70
CA ASP A 219 11.24 -0.83 -15.33
C ASP A 219 11.51 -2.29 -14.98
N PRO A 220 10.93 -3.24 -15.75
CA PRO A 220 11.01 -4.66 -15.45
C PRO A 220 12.43 -5.23 -15.49
N LEU A 221 13.39 -4.42 -15.94
CA LEU A 221 14.77 -4.82 -16.17
C LEU A 221 15.75 -4.22 -15.13
N ASP A 222 15.25 -3.61 -14.06
CA ASP A 222 16.10 -3.16 -12.95
C ASP A 222 16.33 -4.33 -11.97
N VAL A 223 17.32 -5.15 -12.27
CA VAL A 223 17.78 -6.26 -11.43
C VAL A 223 18.85 -5.77 -10.47
N LYS A 224 18.73 -6.12 -9.21
CA LYS A 224 19.80 -5.94 -8.23
C LYS A 224 20.39 -7.30 -7.87
N SER A 225 21.69 -7.45 -8.04
CA SER A 225 22.41 -8.66 -7.61
C SER A 225 22.37 -8.79 -6.09
N GLY A 226 21.98 -9.94 -5.59
CA GLY A 226 21.92 -10.27 -4.17
C GLY A 226 22.49 -11.65 -3.85
N ASP A 227 22.54 -12.00 -2.58
CA ASP A 227 22.89 -13.36 -2.16
C ASP A 227 21.75 -14.32 -2.49
N ASN A 228 21.89 -15.04 -3.59
CA ASN A 228 20.92 -16.03 -4.04
C ASN A 228 21.16 -17.43 -3.43
N SER A 229 22.06 -17.58 -2.45
CA SER A 229 22.41 -18.86 -1.84
C SER A 229 21.20 -19.58 -1.21
N LEU A 230 20.25 -18.80 -0.69
CA LEU A 230 19.04 -19.31 -0.02
C LEU A 230 17.88 -19.62 -0.99
N LEU A 231 18.01 -19.26 -2.27
CA LEU A 231 16.96 -19.54 -3.25
C LEU A 231 16.96 -21.02 -3.65
N PRO A 232 15.78 -21.60 -3.93
CA PRO A 232 15.67 -22.92 -4.56
C PRO A 232 16.42 -22.97 -5.90
N LYS A 233 16.86 -24.16 -6.30
CA LYS A 233 17.66 -24.34 -7.52
C LYS A 233 16.96 -23.76 -8.75
N ASP A 234 15.68 -24.07 -8.92
CA ASP A 234 14.90 -23.63 -10.07
C ASP A 234 14.73 -22.10 -10.11
N ALA A 235 14.55 -21.47 -8.93
CA ALA A 235 14.52 -20.02 -8.83
C ALA A 235 15.87 -19.37 -9.18
N LYS A 236 16.99 -20.00 -8.81
CA LYS A 236 18.33 -19.53 -9.21
C LYS A 236 18.56 -19.57 -10.71
N GLU A 237 18.11 -20.63 -11.36
CA GLU A 237 18.24 -20.77 -12.82
C GLU A 237 17.39 -19.70 -13.53
N LEU A 238 16.16 -19.45 -13.06
CA LEU A 238 15.29 -18.39 -13.59
C LEU A 238 15.85 -16.99 -13.32
N TYR A 239 16.45 -16.77 -12.15
CA TYR A 239 17.13 -15.52 -11.83
C TYR A 239 18.30 -15.27 -12.80
N ALA A 240 19.19 -16.26 -12.99
CA ALA A 240 20.32 -16.14 -13.90
C ALA A 240 19.88 -15.87 -15.35
N LYS A 241 18.78 -16.51 -15.78
CA LYS A 241 18.18 -16.23 -17.10
C LYS A 241 17.69 -14.81 -17.21
N ALA A 242 16.95 -14.30 -16.21
CA ALA A 242 16.45 -12.94 -16.20
C ALA A 242 17.59 -11.91 -16.22
N GLU A 243 18.63 -12.12 -15.42
CA GLU A 243 19.83 -11.26 -15.39
C GLU A 243 20.56 -11.24 -16.74
N SER A 244 20.70 -12.40 -17.38
CA SER A 244 21.33 -12.49 -18.71
C SER A 244 20.56 -11.70 -19.76
N LEU A 245 19.25 -11.84 -19.79
CA LEU A 245 18.39 -11.12 -20.74
C LEU A 245 18.35 -9.61 -20.48
N GLU A 246 18.46 -9.20 -19.23
CA GLU A 246 18.58 -7.79 -18.86
C GLU A 246 19.87 -7.18 -19.40
N ILE A 247 21.01 -7.87 -19.19
CA ILE A 247 22.31 -7.46 -19.71
C ILE A 247 22.26 -7.34 -21.24
N GLU A 248 21.65 -8.32 -21.91
CA GLU A 248 21.48 -8.33 -23.35
C GLU A 248 20.64 -7.14 -23.83
N TYR A 249 19.51 -6.85 -23.17
CA TYR A 249 18.66 -5.71 -23.51
C TYR A 249 19.41 -4.38 -23.40
N TYR A 250 20.09 -4.11 -22.28
CA TYR A 250 20.78 -2.84 -22.09
C TYR A 250 21.99 -2.69 -23.01
N SER A 251 22.71 -3.79 -23.27
CA SER A 251 23.81 -3.80 -24.24
C SER A 251 23.31 -3.49 -25.64
N SER A 252 22.24 -4.15 -26.07
CA SER A 252 21.61 -3.96 -27.37
C SER A 252 21.06 -2.53 -27.54
N LYS A 253 20.38 -2.03 -26.52
CA LYS A 253 19.86 -0.66 -26.47
C LYS A 253 20.97 0.40 -26.53
N SER A 254 22.08 0.17 -25.83
CA SER A 254 23.23 1.10 -25.79
C SER A 254 24.06 1.10 -27.07
N SER A 255 24.14 -0.05 -27.75
CA SER A 255 24.88 -0.18 -29.01
C SER A 255 24.21 0.57 -30.16
N GLY A 256 22.88 0.71 -30.12
CA GLY A 256 22.09 1.29 -31.21
C GLY A 256 22.13 0.49 -32.53
N LEU A 257 22.67 -0.73 -32.50
CA LEU A 257 22.84 -1.59 -33.69
C LEU A 257 21.62 -2.53 -33.90
N VAL A 258 20.80 -2.71 -32.89
CA VAL A 258 19.62 -3.60 -32.91
C VAL A 258 18.39 -2.80 -33.33
N CYS A 259 17.57 -3.37 -34.20
CA CYS A 259 16.34 -2.72 -34.62
C CYS A 259 15.32 -2.67 -33.48
N LYS A 260 14.31 -1.79 -33.60
CA LYS A 260 13.31 -1.62 -32.53
C LYS A 260 12.50 -2.89 -32.27
N GLU A 261 12.23 -3.65 -33.31
CA GLU A 261 11.43 -4.89 -33.24
C GLU A 261 12.18 -5.94 -32.43
N ASP A 262 13.43 -6.20 -32.78
CA ASP A 262 14.28 -7.15 -32.04
C ASP A 262 14.51 -6.70 -30.59
N LEU A 263 14.60 -5.38 -30.32
CA LEU A 263 14.78 -4.85 -28.97
C LEU A 263 13.51 -5.06 -28.11
N GLU A 264 12.32 -4.93 -28.67
CA GLU A 264 11.07 -5.22 -27.96
C GLU A 264 10.89 -6.74 -27.73
N ASP A 265 11.43 -7.59 -28.63
CA ASP A 265 11.42 -9.03 -28.44
C ASP A 265 12.32 -9.44 -27.26
N ILE A 266 13.55 -8.96 -27.20
CA ILE A 266 14.48 -9.18 -26.08
C ILE A 266 13.85 -8.72 -24.77
N LYS A 267 13.22 -7.54 -24.76
CA LYS A 267 12.53 -6.99 -23.61
C LYS A 267 11.37 -7.87 -23.15
N SER A 268 10.60 -8.38 -24.09
CA SER A 268 9.46 -9.26 -23.82
C SER A 268 9.89 -10.59 -23.22
N GLU A 269 11.00 -11.15 -23.70
CA GLU A 269 11.61 -12.37 -23.13
C GLU A 269 12.14 -12.11 -21.71
N ALA A 270 12.78 -10.99 -21.45
CA ALA A 270 13.24 -10.60 -20.12
C ALA A 270 12.07 -10.45 -19.13
N ILE A 271 10.98 -9.77 -19.53
CA ILE A 271 9.76 -9.64 -18.73
C ILE A 271 9.17 -11.02 -18.40
N MET A 272 9.17 -11.94 -19.37
CA MET A 272 8.65 -13.28 -19.16
C MET A 272 9.51 -14.07 -18.16
N ALA A 273 10.84 -14.00 -18.29
CA ALA A 273 11.76 -14.65 -17.36
C ALA A 273 11.60 -14.11 -15.92
N ILE A 274 11.42 -12.80 -15.77
CA ILE A 274 11.15 -12.15 -14.48
C ILE A 274 9.84 -12.65 -13.87
N LYS A 275 8.78 -12.77 -14.66
CA LYS A 275 7.51 -13.32 -14.18
C LYS A 275 7.67 -14.77 -13.70
N GLN A 276 8.35 -15.61 -14.47
CA GLN A 276 8.63 -16.99 -14.09
C GLN A 276 9.44 -17.10 -12.80
N PHE A 277 10.46 -16.24 -12.65
CA PHE A 277 11.22 -16.16 -11.40
C PHE A 277 10.35 -15.79 -10.20
N ASN A 278 9.51 -14.77 -10.33
CA ASN A 278 8.61 -14.34 -9.26
C ASN A 278 7.58 -15.42 -8.88
N GLU A 279 7.11 -16.19 -9.86
CA GLU A 279 6.22 -17.34 -9.63
C GLU A 279 6.94 -18.47 -8.91
N ALA A 280 8.16 -18.83 -9.34
CA ALA A 280 8.97 -19.86 -8.71
C ALA A 280 9.30 -19.54 -7.24
N ILE A 281 9.55 -18.27 -6.91
CA ILE A 281 9.73 -17.84 -5.51
C ILE A 281 8.45 -18.09 -4.71
N ARG A 282 7.29 -17.75 -5.25
CA ARG A 282 6.02 -17.95 -4.56
C ARG A 282 5.71 -19.42 -4.30
N GLU A 283 6.02 -20.27 -5.25
CA GLU A 283 5.73 -21.71 -5.16
C GLU A 283 6.71 -22.44 -4.22
N ALA A 284 7.97 -22.01 -4.21
CA ALA A 284 9.04 -22.75 -3.54
C ALA A 284 9.23 -22.40 -2.07
N LEU A 285 8.82 -21.21 -1.62
CA LEU A 285 9.03 -20.76 -0.25
C LEU A 285 7.73 -20.82 0.56
N PRO A 286 7.76 -21.47 1.75
CA PRO A 286 6.58 -21.55 2.59
C PRO A 286 6.21 -20.16 3.13
N PHE A 287 4.95 -19.83 3.10
CA PHE A 287 4.42 -18.64 3.76
C PHE A 287 4.59 -18.73 5.28
N ARG A 288 4.84 -17.59 5.93
CA ARG A 288 5.01 -17.48 7.40
C ARG A 288 3.72 -17.79 8.16
N CYS A 289 2.57 -17.53 7.54
CA CYS A 289 1.23 -17.77 8.06
C CYS A 289 0.28 -17.94 6.88
N SER A 290 -1.03 -17.96 7.11
CA SER A 290 -2.00 -17.95 6.01
C SER A 290 -1.99 -16.59 5.30
N VAL A 291 -1.14 -16.47 4.28
CA VAL A 291 -0.93 -15.23 3.49
C VAL A 291 -1.33 -15.45 2.04
N ALA A 292 -1.89 -14.43 1.42
CA ALA A 292 -2.07 -14.32 -0.02
C ALA A 292 -1.55 -12.94 -0.48
N ILE A 293 -1.00 -12.87 -1.69
CA ILE A 293 -0.60 -11.60 -2.30
C ILE A 293 -1.69 -11.24 -3.32
N GLU A 294 -2.36 -10.12 -3.09
CA GLU A 294 -3.36 -9.59 -4.02
C GLU A 294 -2.66 -8.74 -5.09
N GLN A 295 -3.11 -8.91 -6.31
CA GLN A 295 -2.53 -8.18 -7.44
C GLN A 295 -3.45 -7.04 -7.86
N ILE A 296 -2.89 -5.85 -7.90
CA ILE A 296 -3.54 -4.69 -8.50
C ILE A 296 -3.71 -4.96 -10.00
N PRO A 297 -4.87 -4.63 -10.60
CA PRO A 297 -5.09 -4.82 -12.02
C PRO A 297 -3.98 -4.19 -12.87
N SER A 298 -3.62 -4.85 -13.96
CA SER A 298 -2.53 -4.41 -14.84
C SER A 298 -2.73 -2.97 -15.32
N GLY A 299 -1.66 -2.19 -15.28
CA GLY A 299 -1.66 -0.78 -15.72
C GLY A 299 -1.92 0.23 -14.63
N TYR A 300 -2.22 -0.19 -13.40
CA TYR A 300 -2.41 0.72 -12.26
C TYR A 300 -1.29 0.56 -11.24
N LYS A 301 -0.93 1.67 -10.60
CA LYS A 301 0.13 1.72 -9.59
C LYS A 301 -0.35 1.20 -8.23
N ASP A 302 -1.51 1.67 -7.80
CA ASP A 302 -2.11 1.37 -6.50
C ASP A 302 -3.64 1.23 -6.65
N TRP A 303 -4.33 0.83 -5.58
CA TRP A 303 -5.78 0.62 -5.59
C TRP A 303 -6.56 1.91 -5.79
N ASN A 304 -6.04 3.04 -5.31
CA ASN A 304 -6.68 4.33 -5.53
C ASN A 304 -6.55 4.79 -6.99
N ASP A 305 -5.42 4.53 -7.62
CA ASP A 305 -5.20 4.74 -9.05
C ASP A 305 -6.17 3.89 -9.90
N ALA A 306 -6.33 2.61 -9.54
CA ALA A 306 -7.30 1.72 -10.18
C ALA A 306 -8.75 2.24 -10.06
N LEU A 307 -9.11 2.76 -8.89
CA LEU A 307 -10.43 3.35 -8.67
C LEU A 307 -10.68 4.60 -9.52
N ILE A 308 -9.71 5.52 -9.57
CA ILE A 308 -9.86 6.79 -10.28
C ILE A 308 -9.88 6.57 -11.79
N GLN A 309 -8.89 5.83 -12.30
CA GLN A 309 -8.76 5.61 -13.75
C GLN A 309 -9.80 4.62 -14.28
N GLY A 310 -10.23 3.63 -13.48
CA GLY A 310 -11.31 2.73 -13.84
C GLY A 310 -12.62 3.48 -14.08
N LYS A 311 -12.98 4.40 -13.17
CA LYS A 311 -14.15 5.26 -13.34
C LYS A 311 -14.06 6.18 -14.56
N ALA A 312 -12.87 6.73 -14.85
CA ALA A 312 -12.68 7.57 -16.03
C ALA A 312 -12.94 6.79 -17.32
N LYS A 313 -12.42 5.56 -17.42
CA LYS A 313 -12.65 4.68 -18.58
C LYS A 313 -14.12 4.27 -18.76
N GLU A 314 -14.83 4.01 -17.65
CA GLU A 314 -16.28 3.73 -17.69
C GLU A 314 -17.06 4.91 -18.28
N ILE A 315 -16.80 6.13 -17.81
CA ILE A 315 -17.45 7.36 -18.31
C ILE A 315 -17.14 7.58 -19.80
N GLU A 316 -15.90 7.46 -20.23
CA GLU A 316 -15.51 7.58 -21.64
C GLU A 316 -16.20 6.52 -22.54
N SER A 317 -16.36 5.30 -22.03
CA SER A 317 -17.05 4.24 -22.76
C SER A 317 -18.54 4.50 -22.89
N GLU A 318 -19.19 5.02 -21.85
CA GLU A 318 -20.61 5.40 -21.88
C GLU A 318 -20.86 6.58 -22.83
N GLU A 319 -20.04 7.64 -22.78
CA GLU A 319 -20.13 8.77 -23.71
C GLU A 319 -19.88 8.33 -25.17
N THR A 320 -19.00 7.37 -25.40
CA THR A 320 -18.72 6.84 -26.74
C THR A 320 -19.92 6.03 -27.27
N ILE A 321 -20.58 5.25 -26.42
CA ILE A 321 -21.79 4.49 -26.75
C ILE A 321 -22.94 5.45 -27.05
N GLU A 322 -23.14 6.50 -26.28
CA GLU A 322 -24.17 7.51 -26.53
C GLU A 322 -23.94 8.26 -27.85
N ARG A 323 -22.68 8.63 -28.16
CA ARG A 323 -22.32 9.30 -29.43
C ARG A 323 -22.49 8.38 -30.64
N THR A 324 -22.22 7.08 -30.51
CA THR A 324 -22.36 6.11 -31.60
C THR A 324 -23.78 5.56 -31.75
N GLY A 325 -24.56 5.52 -30.66
CA GLY A 325 -25.97 5.11 -30.66
C GLY A 325 -26.93 6.16 -31.24
N GLY A 326 -26.50 7.41 -31.37
CA GLY A 326 -27.28 8.53 -31.92
C GLY A 326 -27.34 8.62 -33.45
N ILE A 327 -26.70 7.73 -34.19
CA ILE A 327 -26.72 7.70 -35.67
C ILE A 327 -27.61 6.54 -36.15
N LYS A 328 -28.84 6.54 -35.76
CA LYS A 328 -29.94 5.80 -36.46
C LYS A 328 -31.22 6.58 -36.29
N ARG A 329 -31.42 7.54 -37.20
CA ARG A 329 -32.73 7.98 -37.70
C ARG A 329 -32.59 8.46 -39.13
#